data_7164d0f66a50f4ce92fbc5fe60eb6254
#
_entry.id   7164d0f66a50f4ce92fbc5fe60eb6254
#
_cell.length_a   1.000
_cell.length_b   1.000
_cell.length_c   1.000
_cell.angle_alpha   90.00
_cell.angle_beta   90.00
_cell.angle_gamma   90.00
#
_symmetry.space_group_name_H-M   'P 1'
#
loop_
_entity.id
_entity.type
_entity.pdbx_description
1 polymer ?
#
loop_
_entity_poly.entity_id
_entity_poly.type
_entity_poly.pdbx_seq_one_letter_code
_entity_poly.pdbx_strand_id
1 'polypeptide(L)'
;MSLFEKLFGARATPEASAARQAGVNASASAHEAATLLRAPTALMQLSEAEALTVVGFMQPRRFRVGSTIIRQGETSDTGFMVLVLDGEITVEALKAQRSQSVTLGVLGPGSLIGEMALVDGEARSATCTASSDVRCAVLTREALEALIAEQPATAAKLMTAVASRLAERLRESSQKLQVHAKLIQTLQEQIDALLPTPDHRET
;
A
#
# COMPACT_ATOMS: atom_id res chain seq x y z
N MET A 1 -31.40 3.61 -1.41
CA MET A 1 -30.57 2.61 -2.12
C MET A 1 -29.61 2.01 -1.11
N SER A 2 -29.74 0.71 -0.85
CA SER A 2 -28.93 -0.01 0.13
C SER A 2 -27.48 -0.10 -0.34
N LEU A 3 -26.52 -0.12 0.61
CA LEU A 3 -25.10 -0.38 0.34
C LEU A 3 -24.92 -1.67 -0.50
N PHE A 4 -25.82 -2.63 -0.32
CA PHE A 4 -25.87 -3.88 -1.05
C PHE A 4 -26.19 -3.72 -2.55
N GLU A 5 -27.08 -2.82 -2.92
CA GLU A 5 -27.39 -2.50 -4.33
C GLU A 5 -26.26 -1.78 -5.06
N LYS A 6 -25.47 -0.97 -4.34
CA LYS A 6 -24.27 -0.32 -4.90
C LYS A 6 -23.14 -1.32 -5.15
N LEU A 7 -22.97 -2.33 -4.29
CA LEU A 7 -21.92 -3.34 -4.40
C LEU A 7 -22.19 -4.42 -5.46
N PHE A 8 -23.45 -4.63 -5.87
CA PHE A 8 -23.82 -5.73 -6.77
C PHE A 8 -24.53 -5.27 -8.06
N GLY A 9 -24.58 -3.96 -8.34
CA GLY A 9 -25.46 -3.35 -9.34
C GLY A 9 -24.99 -3.34 -10.80
N ALA A 10 -23.77 -3.74 -11.14
CA ALA A 10 -23.29 -3.75 -12.52
C ALA A 10 -22.40 -4.97 -12.79
N ARG A 11 -23.03 -6.12 -13.09
CA ARG A 11 -22.29 -7.25 -13.67
C ARG A 11 -21.92 -6.94 -15.12
N ALA A 12 -20.62 -6.96 -15.44
CA ALA A 12 -20.17 -7.01 -16.84
C ALA A 12 -20.79 -8.22 -17.56
N THR A 13 -21.05 -8.08 -18.83
CA THR A 13 -21.51 -9.21 -19.63
C THR A 13 -20.44 -10.29 -19.69
N PRO A 14 -20.80 -11.58 -19.75
CA PRO A 14 -19.82 -12.68 -19.85
C PRO A 14 -18.81 -12.50 -21.00
N GLU A 15 -19.24 -11.87 -22.10
CA GLU A 15 -18.38 -11.57 -23.25
C GLU A 15 -17.33 -10.50 -22.92
N ALA A 16 -17.69 -9.45 -22.20
CA ALA A 16 -16.76 -8.39 -21.78
C ALA A 16 -15.71 -8.93 -20.78
N SER A 17 -16.11 -9.81 -19.88
CA SER A 17 -15.20 -10.50 -18.94
C SER A 17 -14.23 -11.43 -19.67
N ALA A 18 -14.72 -12.23 -20.63
CA ALA A 18 -13.90 -13.11 -21.45
C ALA A 18 -12.92 -12.34 -22.34
N ALA A 19 -13.36 -11.25 -22.97
CA ALA A 19 -12.51 -10.39 -23.79
C ALA A 19 -11.39 -9.72 -22.96
N ARG A 20 -11.70 -9.26 -21.74
CA ARG A 20 -10.71 -8.72 -20.78
C ARG A 20 -9.65 -9.78 -20.47
N GLN A 21 -10.08 -10.99 -20.09
CA GLN A 21 -9.17 -12.08 -19.73
C GLN A 21 -8.28 -12.51 -20.90
N ALA A 22 -8.83 -12.58 -22.12
CA ALA A 22 -8.07 -12.90 -23.32
C ALA A 22 -6.99 -11.84 -23.62
N GLY A 23 -7.33 -10.55 -23.47
CA GLY A 23 -6.39 -9.45 -23.62
C GLY A 23 -5.25 -9.47 -22.59
N VAL A 24 -5.57 -9.78 -21.35
CA VAL A 24 -4.59 -9.93 -20.26
C VAL A 24 -3.64 -11.10 -20.53
N ASN A 25 -4.17 -12.25 -20.91
CA ASN A 25 -3.38 -13.45 -21.17
C ASN A 25 -2.44 -13.29 -22.38
N ALA A 26 -2.76 -12.42 -23.33
CA ALA A 26 -1.91 -12.12 -24.49
C ALA A 26 -0.87 -11.01 -24.21
N SER A 27 -0.93 -10.34 -23.08
CA SER A 27 -0.10 -9.17 -22.78
C SER A 27 1.12 -9.52 -21.93
N ALA A 28 2.33 -9.33 -22.47
CA ALA A 28 3.57 -9.49 -21.73
C ALA A 28 3.64 -8.56 -20.48
N SER A 29 3.13 -7.33 -20.62
CA SER A 29 3.07 -6.38 -19.48
C SER A 29 2.11 -6.83 -18.39
N ALA A 30 1.04 -7.56 -18.72
CA ALA A 30 0.14 -8.10 -17.73
C ALA A 30 0.79 -9.28 -16.96
N HIS A 31 1.56 -10.12 -17.62
CA HIS A 31 2.33 -11.17 -16.96
C HIS A 31 3.44 -10.61 -16.08
N GLU A 32 4.14 -9.55 -16.53
CA GLU A 32 5.09 -8.80 -15.69
C GLU A 32 4.40 -8.29 -14.42
N ALA A 33 3.26 -7.62 -14.56
CA ALA A 33 2.48 -7.10 -13.45
C ALA A 33 1.99 -8.21 -12.51
N ALA A 34 1.51 -9.34 -13.04
CA ALA A 34 1.07 -10.49 -12.25
C ALA A 34 2.23 -11.12 -11.46
N THR A 35 3.42 -11.23 -12.07
CA THR A 35 4.63 -11.70 -11.39
C THR A 35 5.01 -10.77 -10.24
N LEU A 36 5.02 -9.46 -10.47
CA LEU A 36 5.34 -8.46 -9.45
C LEU A 36 4.26 -8.38 -8.36
N LEU A 37 2.99 -8.56 -8.70
CA LEU A 37 1.89 -8.62 -7.72
C LEU A 37 2.05 -9.79 -6.76
N ARG A 38 2.74 -10.86 -7.16
CA ARG A 38 3.06 -12.03 -6.33
C ARG A 38 4.42 -11.94 -5.63
N ALA A 39 5.13 -10.83 -5.76
CA ALA A 39 6.40 -10.62 -5.07
C ALA A 39 6.20 -10.65 -3.53
N PRO A 40 7.24 -11.00 -2.74
CA PRO A 40 7.17 -10.97 -1.28
C PRO A 40 6.81 -9.59 -0.71
N THR A 41 7.13 -8.53 -1.45
CA THR A 41 6.80 -7.14 -1.11
C THR A 41 5.37 -6.74 -1.46
N ALA A 42 4.63 -7.60 -2.18
CA ALA A 42 3.24 -7.38 -2.56
C ALA A 42 2.30 -8.47 -1.96
N LEU A 43 1.70 -9.31 -2.80
CA LEU A 43 0.63 -10.24 -2.42
C LEU A 43 1.00 -11.69 -2.78
N MET A 44 2.03 -12.21 -2.17
CA MET A 44 2.64 -13.53 -2.44
C MET A 44 1.66 -14.73 -2.41
N GLN A 45 0.49 -14.58 -1.78
CA GLN A 45 -0.48 -15.65 -1.57
C GLN A 45 -1.38 -15.93 -2.79
N LEU A 46 -1.34 -15.06 -3.82
CA LEU A 46 -2.10 -15.26 -5.03
C LEU A 46 -1.42 -16.29 -5.96
N SER A 47 -2.19 -17.17 -6.57
CA SER A 47 -1.71 -17.97 -7.71
C SER A 47 -1.49 -17.07 -8.93
N GLU A 48 -0.78 -17.57 -9.93
CA GLU A 48 -0.55 -16.83 -11.18
C GLU A 48 -1.86 -16.46 -11.88
N ALA A 49 -2.80 -17.40 -11.97
CA ALA A 49 -4.10 -17.19 -12.60
C ALA A 49 -4.92 -16.12 -11.86
N GLU A 50 -4.87 -16.11 -10.52
CA GLU A 50 -5.54 -15.10 -9.70
C GLU A 50 -4.89 -13.73 -9.85
N ALA A 51 -3.56 -13.66 -9.88
CA ALA A 51 -2.83 -12.42 -10.10
C ALA A 51 -3.12 -11.84 -11.49
N LEU A 52 -3.14 -12.66 -12.54
CA LEU A 52 -3.55 -12.24 -13.90
C LEU A 52 -4.99 -11.73 -13.92
N THR A 53 -5.90 -12.40 -13.21
CA THR A 53 -7.28 -11.93 -13.07
C THR A 53 -7.34 -10.55 -12.42
N VAL A 54 -6.64 -10.33 -11.30
CA VAL A 54 -6.56 -9.02 -10.62
C VAL A 54 -5.98 -7.95 -11.54
N VAL A 55 -4.88 -8.27 -12.24
CA VAL A 55 -4.22 -7.33 -13.19
C VAL A 55 -5.17 -6.92 -14.31
N GLY A 56 -6.09 -7.80 -14.72
CA GLY A 56 -7.12 -7.48 -15.72
C GLY A 56 -8.07 -6.35 -15.30
N PHE A 57 -8.17 -6.05 -14.02
CA PHE A 57 -8.95 -4.93 -13.49
C PHE A 57 -8.07 -3.71 -13.18
N MET A 58 -6.75 -3.81 -13.30
CA MET A 58 -5.84 -2.69 -13.06
C MET A 58 -5.64 -1.86 -14.34
N GLN A 59 -5.33 -0.58 -14.15
CA GLN A 59 -5.05 0.35 -15.23
C GLN A 59 -3.57 0.74 -15.22
N PRO A 60 -2.87 0.67 -16.38
CA PRO A 60 -1.50 1.14 -16.46
C PRO A 60 -1.42 2.66 -16.29
N ARG A 61 -0.46 3.13 -15.50
CA ARG A 61 -0.16 4.55 -15.29
C ARG A 61 1.34 4.78 -15.34
N ARG A 62 1.71 6.02 -15.68
CA ARG A 62 3.11 6.48 -15.66
C ARG A 62 3.18 7.81 -14.94
N PHE A 63 4.21 7.95 -14.10
CA PHE A 63 4.51 9.17 -13.38
C PHE A 63 5.95 9.57 -13.70
N ARG A 64 6.17 10.85 -13.94
CA ARG A 64 7.51 11.39 -14.13
C ARG A 64 8.17 11.60 -12.77
N VAL A 65 9.49 11.59 -12.76
CA VAL A 65 10.29 11.95 -11.58
C VAL A 65 9.79 13.27 -10.97
N GLY A 66 9.69 13.31 -9.64
CA GLY A 66 9.17 14.46 -8.88
C GLY A 66 7.65 14.55 -8.78
N SER A 67 6.89 13.68 -9.48
CA SER A 67 5.43 13.68 -9.38
C SER A 67 4.96 13.12 -8.03
N THR A 68 4.07 13.81 -7.34
CA THR A 68 3.36 13.27 -6.17
C THR A 68 2.25 12.33 -6.64
N ILE A 69 2.33 11.07 -6.23
CA ILE A 69 1.37 10.00 -6.56
C ILE A 69 0.26 9.94 -5.52
N ILE A 70 0.63 10.07 -4.26
CA ILE A 70 -0.27 10.07 -3.08
C ILE A 70 0.20 11.20 -2.17
N ARG A 71 -0.74 11.98 -1.61
CA ARG A 71 -0.45 13.06 -0.67
C ARG A 71 -1.00 12.71 0.72
N GLN A 72 -0.16 12.79 1.75
CA GLN A 72 -0.58 12.57 3.14
C GLN A 72 -1.73 13.51 3.53
N GLY A 73 -2.72 12.97 4.24
CA GLY A 73 -3.90 13.70 4.70
C GLY A 73 -4.97 13.92 3.64
N GLU A 74 -4.77 13.50 2.39
CA GLU A 74 -5.79 13.59 1.34
C GLU A 74 -6.94 12.62 1.64
N THR A 75 -8.17 13.12 1.49
CA THR A 75 -9.42 12.39 1.74
C THR A 75 -10.29 12.25 0.48
N SER A 76 -10.02 13.05 -0.55
CA SER A 76 -10.87 13.14 -1.76
C SER A 76 -10.57 12.05 -2.78
N ASP A 77 -9.34 11.56 -2.85
CA ASP A 77 -8.89 10.52 -3.80
C ASP A 77 -8.17 9.39 -3.05
N THR A 78 -8.94 8.68 -2.22
CA THR A 78 -8.42 7.57 -1.39
C THR A 78 -8.70 6.20 -1.99
N GLY A 79 -9.57 6.12 -2.99
CA GLY A 79 -10.12 4.89 -3.54
C GLY A 79 -9.21 4.15 -4.53
N PHE A 80 -7.87 4.17 -4.36
CA PHE A 80 -6.99 3.39 -5.24
C PHE A 80 -5.74 2.87 -4.51
N MET A 81 -5.19 1.78 -5.03
CA MET A 81 -3.85 1.28 -4.71
C MET A 81 -3.01 1.16 -5.99
N VAL A 82 -1.69 1.21 -5.82
CA VAL A 82 -0.72 1.20 -6.90
C VAL A 82 0.28 0.06 -6.70
N LEU A 83 0.49 -0.75 -7.72
CA LEU A 83 1.60 -1.69 -7.84
C LEU A 83 2.70 -1.05 -8.68
N VAL A 84 3.89 -0.93 -8.13
CA VAL A 84 5.07 -0.42 -8.85
C VAL A 84 5.59 -1.52 -9.77
N LEU A 85 5.70 -1.22 -11.07
CA LEU A 85 6.24 -2.15 -12.08
C LEU A 85 7.69 -1.81 -12.43
N ASP A 86 8.03 -0.52 -12.41
CA ASP A 86 9.37 -0.03 -12.73
C ASP A 86 9.57 1.35 -12.10
N GLY A 87 10.84 1.69 -11.78
CA GLY A 87 11.18 2.94 -11.10
C GLY A 87 11.10 2.85 -9.57
N GLU A 88 11.24 3.99 -8.92
CA GLU A 88 11.32 4.12 -7.47
C GLU A 88 10.40 5.22 -6.94
N ILE A 89 9.86 5.00 -5.76
CA ILE A 89 8.95 5.91 -5.05
C ILE A 89 9.49 6.16 -3.64
N THR A 90 9.73 7.42 -3.29
CA THR A 90 10.02 7.83 -1.90
C THR A 90 8.72 7.98 -1.12
N VAL A 91 8.68 7.37 0.06
CA VAL A 91 7.56 7.46 1.01
C VAL A 91 7.97 8.35 2.18
N GLU A 92 7.21 9.39 2.44
CA GLU A 92 7.47 10.37 3.49
C GLU A 92 6.23 10.58 4.36
N ALA A 93 6.46 10.85 5.65
CA ALA A 93 5.41 11.30 6.56
C ALA A 93 5.80 12.61 7.23
N LEU A 94 4.82 13.51 7.36
CA LEU A 94 4.95 14.74 8.14
C LEU A 94 4.90 14.40 9.64
N LYS A 95 5.84 14.93 10.42
CA LYS A 95 5.76 14.89 11.88
C LYS A 95 4.75 15.93 12.36
N ALA A 96 3.88 15.54 13.30
CA ALA A 96 2.80 16.37 13.84
C ALA A 96 3.24 17.71 14.46
N GLN A 97 4.52 17.91 14.76
CA GLN A 97 5.04 19.10 15.45
C GLN A 97 6.13 19.89 14.70
N ARG A 98 6.50 19.48 13.50
CA ARG A 98 7.52 20.18 12.68
C ARG A 98 7.14 20.08 11.21
N SER A 99 7.32 21.18 10.47
CA SER A 99 7.14 21.25 9.01
C SER A 99 8.18 20.41 8.22
N GLN A 100 8.76 19.40 8.85
CA GLN A 100 9.78 18.53 8.27
C GLN A 100 9.18 17.15 7.98
N SER A 101 9.24 16.74 6.74
CA SER A 101 8.96 15.36 6.33
C SER A 101 10.09 14.43 6.80
N VAL A 102 9.73 13.22 7.14
CA VAL A 102 10.68 12.15 7.44
C VAL A 102 10.49 11.07 6.40
N THR A 103 11.56 10.74 5.70
CA THR A 103 11.56 9.61 4.76
C THR A 103 11.38 8.31 5.53
N LEU A 104 10.30 7.60 5.23
CA LEU A 104 9.99 6.29 5.80
C LEU A 104 10.69 5.17 5.04
N GLY A 105 10.96 5.38 3.74
CA GLY A 105 11.65 4.43 2.88
C GLY A 105 11.53 4.76 1.41
N VAL A 106 12.22 3.95 0.59
CA VAL A 106 12.12 3.95 -0.87
C VAL A 106 11.56 2.60 -1.31
N LEU A 107 10.61 2.63 -2.21
CA LEU A 107 9.89 1.47 -2.71
C LEU A 107 10.14 1.31 -4.21
N GLY A 108 10.54 0.11 -4.61
CA GLY A 108 10.78 -0.25 -6.00
C GLY A 108 9.76 -1.24 -6.58
N PRO A 109 10.09 -1.89 -7.72
CA PRO A 109 9.21 -2.84 -8.38
C PRO A 109 8.70 -3.96 -7.45
N GLY A 110 7.43 -4.33 -7.60
CA GLY A 110 6.74 -5.28 -6.75
C GLY A 110 6.25 -4.71 -5.41
N SER A 111 6.38 -3.40 -5.18
CA SER A 111 5.82 -2.76 -3.99
C SER A 111 4.39 -2.29 -4.21
N LEU A 112 3.57 -2.36 -3.14
CA LEU A 112 2.21 -1.83 -3.11
C LEU A 112 2.15 -0.57 -2.24
N ILE A 113 1.44 0.45 -2.71
CA ILE A 113 1.14 1.68 -1.98
C ILE A 113 -0.34 2.04 -2.09
N GLY A 114 -0.86 2.71 -1.05
CA GLY A 114 -2.23 3.20 -1.02
C GLY A 114 -3.28 2.15 -0.70
N GLU A 115 -2.89 0.93 -0.39
CA GLU A 115 -3.75 -0.21 -0.06
C GLU A 115 -4.63 0.05 1.18
N MET A 116 -4.11 0.79 2.18
CA MET A 116 -4.85 1.11 3.42
C MET A 116 -6.13 1.88 3.09
N ALA A 117 -6.00 3.01 2.44
CA ALA A 117 -7.11 3.88 2.11
C ALA A 117 -8.08 3.26 1.06
N LEU A 118 -7.63 2.31 0.24
CA LEU A 118 -8.53 1.53 -0.60
C LEU A 118 -9.45 0.65 0.25
N VAL A 119 -8.95 0.10 1.37
CA VAL A 119 -9.69 -0.81 2.26
C VAL A 119 -10.63 -0.03 3.19
N ASP A 120 -10.11 0.98 3.91
CA ASP A 120 -10.85 1.69 4.97
C ASP A 120 -11.50 3.01 4.52
N GLY A 121 -11.05 3.58 3.40
CA GLY A 121 -11.54 4.86 2.90
C GLY A 121 -11.00 6.08 3.65
N GLU A 122 -10.10 5.87 4.62
CA GLU A 122 -9.54 6.91 5.46
C GLU A 122 -8.50 7.78 4.73
N ALA A 123 -8.10 8.87 5.36
CA ALA A 123 -7.09 9.77 4.82
C ALA A 123 -5.76 9.05 4.55
N ARG A 124 -5.06 9.46 3.50
CA ARG A 124 -3.75 8.91 3.13
C ARG A 124 -2.75 9.08 4.27
N SER A 125 -2.09 8.00 4.67
CA SER A 125 -1.17 7.96 5.83
C SER A 125 0.21 8.55 5.56
N ALA A 126 0.64 8.65 4.29
CA ALA A 126 1.95 9.15 3.88
C ALA A 126 1.88 9.81 2.50
N THR A 127 2.90 10.61 2.19
CA THR A 127 3.14 11.15 0.85
C THR A 127 4.06 10.19 0.09
N CYS A 128 3.68 9.87 -1.15
CA CYS A 128 4.46 9.04 -2.06
C CYS A 128 4.83 9.86 -3.29
N THR A 129 6.12 10.07 -3.51
CA THR A 129 6.67 10.87 -4.62
C THR A 129 7.56 10.00 -5.50
N ALA A 130 7.41 10.08 -6.81
CA ALA A 130 8.25 9.39 -7.78
C ALA A 130 9.69 9.91 -7.71
N SER A 131 10.66 9.07 -7.34
CA SER A 131 12.10 9.41 -7.28
C SER A 131 12.81 9.20 -8.61
N SER A 132 12.20 8.42 -9.50
CA SER A 132 12.56 8.24 -10.91
C SER A 132 11.28 8.29 -11.76
N ASP A 133 11.38 8.08 -13.06
CA ASP A 133 10.20 7.79 -13.88
C ASP A 133 9.62 6.44 -13.44
N VAL A 134 8.31 6.39 -13.17
CA VAL A 134 7.63 5.22 -12.63
C VAL A 134 6.61 4.68 -13.63
N ARG A 135 6.65 3.37 -13.89
CA ARG A 135 5.56 2.60 -14.50
C ARG A 135 4.83 1.84 -13.38
N CYS A 136 3.53 1.88 -13.40
CA CYS A 136 2.73 1.20 -12.38
C CYS A 136 1.38 0.69 -12.93
N ALA A 137 0.74 -0.18 -12.16
CA ALA A 137 -0.64 -0.60 -12.35
C ALA A 137 -1.48 -0.12 -11.17
N VAL A 138 -2.63 0.47 -11.45
CA VAL A 138 -3.54 1.08 -10.47
C VAL A 138 -4.82 0.27 -10.39
N LEU A 139 -5.20 -0.16 -9.20
CA LEU A 139 -6.52 -0.74 -8.91
C LEU A 139 -7.35 0.32 -8.18
N THR A 140 -8.42 0.79 -8.83
CA THR A 140 -9.37 1.73 -8.22
C THR A 140 -10.43 0.99 -7.40
N ARG A 141 -11.20 1.73 -6.58
CA ARG A 141 -12.32 1.18 -5.81
C ARG A 141 -13.39 0.60 -6.72
N GLU A 142 -13.71 1.29 -7.81
CA GLU A 142 -14.70 0.83 -8.80
C GLU A 142 -14.23 -0.46 -9.49
N ALA A 143 -12.93 -0.56 -9.79
CA ALA A 143 -12.34 -1.78 -10.36
C ALA A 143 -12.34 -2.95 -9.36
N LEU A 144 -12.11 -2.67 -8.07
CA LEU A 144 -12.24 -3.65 -6.99
C LEU A 144 -13.69 -4.11 -6.82
N GLU A 145 -14.65 -3.21 -6.85
CA GLU A 145 -16.09 -3.54 -6.81
C GLU A 145 -16.49 -4.42 -8.01
N ALA A 146 -16.00 -4.10 -9.21
CA ALA A 146 -16.21 -4.94 -10.39
C ALA A 146 -15.56 -6.33 -10.24
N LEU A 147 -14.35 -6.40 -9.68
CA LEU A 147 -13.68 -7.67 -9.39
C LEU A 147 -14.50 -8.50 -8.39
N ILE A 148 -15.05 -7.88 -7.34
CA ILE A 148 -15.91 -8.55 -6.35
C ILE A 148 -17.17 -9.12 -7.03
N ALA A 149 -17.77 -8.36 -7.92
CA ALA A 149 -19.00 -8.77 -8.61
C ALA A 149 -18.76 -9.90 -9.63
N GLU A 150 -17.64 -9.86 -10.37
CA GLU A 150 -17.32 -10.80 -11.45
C GLU A 150 -16.56 -12.04 -10.96
N GLN A 151 -15.63 -11.87 -10.00
CA GLN A 151 -14.68 -12.88 -9.53
C GLN A 151 -14.58 -12.91 -8.00
N PRO A 152 -15.68 -13.20 -7.28
CA PRO A 152 -15.73 -13.04 -5.81
C PRO A 152 -14.70 -13.90 -5.07
N ALA A 153 -14.37 -15.08 -5.57
CA ALA A 153 -13.34 -15.93 -4.95
C ALA A 153 -11.94 -15.31 -5.06
N THR A 154 -11.58 -14.76 -6.22
CA THR A 154 -10.31 -14.06 -6.43
C THR A 154 -10.27 -12.77 -5.63
N ALA A 155 -11.38 -12.02 -5.56
CA ALA A 155 -11.48 -10.82 -4.74
C ALA A 155 -11.28 -11.12 -3.25
N ALA A 156 -11.90 -12.19 -2.73
CA ALA A 156 -11.72 -12.62 -1.34
C ALA A 156 -10.26 -12.96 -1.03
N LYS A 157 -9.56 -13.66 -1.93
CA LYS A 157 -8.13 -13.96 -1.78
C LYS A 157 -7.27 -12.71 -1.87
N LEU A 158 -7.56 -11.78 -2.79
CA LEU A 158 -6.91 -10.49 -2.87
C LEU A 158 -7.02 -9.75 -1.52
N MET A 159 -8.22 -9.64 -0.98
CA MET A 159 -8.44 -8.93 0.30
C MET A 159 -7.74 -9.63 1.46
N THR A 160 -7.72 -10.97 1.49
CA THR A 160 -6.97 -11.74 2.50
C THR A 160 -5.46 -11.46 2.38
N ALA A 161 -4.93 -11.44 1.17
CA ALA A 161 -3.51 -11.15 0.93
C ALA A 161 -3.14 -9.70 1.35
N VAL A 162 -4.00 -8.72 1.03
CA VAL A 162 -3.83 -7.32 1.48
C VAL A 162 -3.86 -7.25 3.01
N ALA A 163 -4.84 -7.89 3.66
CA ALA A 163 -4.93 -7.92 5.12
C ALA A 163 -3.71 -8.57 5.78
N SER A 164 -3.19 -9.66 5.21
CA SER A 164 -1.96 -10.31 5.70
C SER A 164 -0.76 -9.38 5.58
N ARG A 165 -0.63 -8.66 4.45
CA ARG A 165 0.44 -7.68 4.24
C ARG A 165 0.37 -6.53 5.24
N LEU A 166 -0.83 -6.00 5.51
CA LEU A 166 -1.04 -4.96 6.53
C LEU A 166 -0.68 -5.46 7.94
N ALA A 167 -1.03 -6.70 8.27
CA ALA A 167 -0.66 -7.33 9.54
C ALA A 167 0.86 -7.50 9.69
N GLU A 168 1.58 -7.85 8.62
CA GLU A 168 3.05 -7.90 8.61
C GLU A 168 3.64 -6.52 8.88
N ARG A 169 3.21 -5.49 8.15
CA ARG A 169 3.66 -4.10 8.35
C ARG A 169 3.39 -3.59 9.76
N LEU A 170 2.26 -3.96 10.35
CA LEU A 170 1.94 -3.62 11.74
C LEU A 170 2.92 -4.28 12.72
N ARG A 171 3.25 -5.57 12.53
CA ARG A 171 4.24 -6.28 13.36
C ARG A 171 5.62 -5.64 13.25
N GLU A 172 6.07 -5.33 12.02
CA GLU A 172 7.35 -4.63 11.79
C GLU A 172 7.39 -3.27 12.49
N SER A 173 6.29 -2.49 12.40
CA SER A 173 6.18 -1.20 13.07
C SER A 173 6.23 -1.34 14.59
N SER A 174 5.53 -2.34 15.15
CA SER A 174 5.55 -2.64 16.59
C SER A 174 6.94 -3.03 17.07
N GLN A 175 7.68 -3.83 16.29
CA GLN A 175 9.08 -4.19 16.62
C GLN A 175 9.99 -2.98 16.62
N LYS A 176 9.88 -2.09 15.62
CA LYS A 176 10.65 -0.83 15.58
C LYS A 176 10.37 0.05 16.80
N LEU A 177 9.09 0.17 17.21
CA LEU A 177 8.72 0.91 18.41
C LEU A 177 9.35 0.32 19.69
N GLN A 178 9.39 -1.02 19.81
CA GLN A 178 10.04 -1.68 20.96
C GLN A 178 11.55 -1.40 21.00
N VAL A 179 12.23 -1.43 19.84
CA VAL A 179 13.67 -1.10 19.76
C VAL A 179 13.90 0.36 20.15
N HIS A 180 13.07 1.29 19.67
CA HIS A 180 13.18 2.70 20.04
C HIS A 180 12.91 2.93 21.53
N ALA A 181 11.93 2.24 22.12
CA ALA A 181 11.65 2.35 23.56
C ALA A 181 12.85 1.90 24.41
N LYS A 182 13.48 0.77 24.05
CA LYS A 182 14.71 0.30 24.74
C LYS A 182 15.85 1.29 24.59
N LEU A 183 16.06 1.85 23.40
CA LEU A 183 17.11 2.86 23.19
C LEU A 183 16.88 4.11 24.05
N ILE A 184 15.64 4.60 24.10
CA ILE A 184 15.28 5.75 24.96
C ILE A 184 15.57 5.44 26.43
N GLN A 185 15.19 4.24 26.92
CA GLN A 185 15.46 3.83 28.29
C GLN A 185 16.97 3.80 28.57
N THR A 186 17.77 3.19 27.68
CA THR A 186 19.24 3.14 27.85
C THR A 186 19.85 4.54 27.87
N LEU A 187 19.42 5.43 26.99
CA LEU A 187 19.89 6.80 26.96
C LEU A 187 19.51 7.57 28.25
N GLN A 188 18.31 7.32 28.76
CA GLN A 188 17.85 7.92 30.03
C GLN A 188 18.75 7.46 31.19
N GLU A 189 19.01 6.15 31.32
CA GLU A 189 19.90 5.58 32.34
C GLU A 189 21.33 6.17 32.26
N GLN A 190 21.84 6.40 31.04
CA GLN A 190 23.14 7.05 30.85
C GLN A 190 23.14 8.51 31.28
N ILE A 191 22.08 9.25 30.97
CA ILE A 191 21.92 10.66 31.39
C ILE A 191 21.86 10.73 32.91
N ASP A 192 21.07 9.88 33.56
CA ASP A 192 20.91 9.84 35.02
C ASP A 192 22.24 9.48 35.71
N ALA A 193 23.05 8.61 35.10
CA ALA A 193 24.40 8.29 35.61
C ALA A 193 25.41 9.42 35.46
N LEU A 194 25.27 10.29 34.46
CA LEU A 194 26.17 11.42 34.20
C LEU A 194 25.77 12.68 34.96
N LEU A 195 24.51 12.80 35.37
CA LEU A 195 23.96 13.94 36.11
C LEU A 195 23.38 13.43 37.44
N PRO A 196 24.25 13.07 38.45
CA PRO A 196 23.74 12.64 39.73
C PRO A 196 22.96 13.79 40.38
N THR A 197 21.74 13.50 40.77
CA THR A 197 20.88 14.45 41.51
C THR A 197 21.59 14.90 42.76
N PRO A 198 21.68 16.22 43.06
CA PRO A 198 22.27 16.68 44.33
C PRO A 198 21.47 16.07 45.49
N ASP A 199 22.22 15.42 46.38
CA ASP A 199 21.69 14.82 47.59
C ASP A 199 21.09 15.96 48.48
N HIS A 200 19.77 16.04 48.53
CA HIS A 200 19.10 16.90 49.54
C HIS A 200 19.30 16.29 50.90
N ARG A 201 20.50 16.52 51.48
CA ARG A 201 20.68 16.35 52.93
C ARG A 201 19.92 17.48 53.58
N GLU A 202 18.72 17.16 54.07
CA GLU A 202 18.01 17.96 55.05
C GLU A 202 18.93 18.15 56.27
N THR A 203 19.17 19.40 56.62
CA THR A 203 19.67 19.82 57.94
C THR A 203 18.49 20.30 58.77
#